data_70c0269625e3fe21269dc5b5da2c1494
#
_entry.id   70c0269625e3fe21269dc5b5da2c1494
#
_cell.length_a   1.000
_cell.length_b   1.000
_cell.length_c   1.000
_cell.angle_alpha   90.00
_cell.angle_beta   90.00
_cell.angle_gamma   90.00
#
_symmetry.space_group_name_H-M   'P 1'
#
loop_
_entity.id
_entity.type
_entity.pdbx_description
1 polymer ?
#
loop_
_entity_poly.entity_id
_entity_poly.type
_entity_poly.pdbx_seq_one_letter_code
_entity_poly.pdbx_strand_id
1 'polypeptide(L)'
;KRLQAKRGFAEVDIQVSPNYRLTLLTTHLKSKLATPEADEEEMREQEALLLREKVDAIFKATPDANLIVLGDFNSTKDSRALRSIIGRGRTALVDTRPAEKNGDDAAPANPRWDPAAITWTHFYGKEDSYSRIDYILLSAGMAKEWRRDGTFIVRLPNWGVGSDHRPIVAEFAAEEGR
;
A
#
# COMPACT_ATOMS: atom_id res chain seq x y z
N LYS A 1 18.90 3.74 -21.83
CA LYS A 1 19.35 4.35 -20.55
C LYS A 1 18.74 3.51 -19.43
N ARG A 2 19.56 2.93 -18.55
CA ARG A 2 19.07 2.12 -17.41
C ARG A 2 18.63 3.11 -16.33
N LEU A 3 17.33 3.20 -16.06
CA LEU A 3 16.83 4.00 -14.94
C LEU A 3 17.17 3.25 -13.64
N GLN A 4 17.67 3.98 -12.65
CA GLN A 4 17.87 3.46 -11.30
C GLN A 4 16.79 3.99 -10.39
N ALA A 5 16.25 3.13 -9.51
CA ALA A 5 15.38 3.57 -8.44
C ALA A 5 16.11 4.62 -7.58
N LYS A 6 15.53 5.80 -7.43
CA LYS A 6 16.16 6.88 -6.64
C LYS A 6 16.14 6.62 -5.14
N ARG A 7 15.14 5.84 -4.68
CA ARG A 7 14.98 5.39 -3.29
C ARG A 7 15.00 3.87 -3.28
N GLY A 8 15.72 3.30 -2.34
CA GLY A 8 15.83 1.85 -2.21
C GLY A 8 14.54 1.20 -1.75
N PHE A 9 14.50 -0.12 -1.82
CA PHE A 9 13.49 -0.95 -1.19
C PHE A 9 14.08 -1.50 0.11
N ALA A 10 13.40 -1.31 1.24
CA ALA A 10 13.79 -1.93 2.48
C ALA A 10 13.00 -3.24 2.66
N GLU A 11 13.72 -4.34 2.82
CA GLU A 11 13.18 -5.67 3.09
C GLU A 11 13.55 -6.04 4.53
N VAL A 12 12.55 -6.32 5.37
CA VAL A 12 12.73 -6.55 6.80
C VAL A 12 11.97 -7.80 7.20
N ASP A 13 12.68 -8.79 7.72
CA ASP A 13 12.08 -9.96 8.34
C ASP A 13 11.79 -9.69 9.81
N ILE A 14 10.56 -9.93 10.23
CA ILE A 14 10.10 -9.75 11.60
C ILE A 14 9.72 -11.11 12.17
N GLN A 15 10.41 -11.51 13.23
CA GLN A 15 10.06 -12.67 14.05
C GLN A 15 9.08 -12.21 15.16
N VAL A 16 7.79 -12.47 14.98
CA VAL A 16 6.75 -12.05 15.94
C VAL A 16 6.68 -13.03 17.12
N SER A 17 6.84 -14.32 16.84
CA SER A 17 6.90 -15.39 17.84
C SER A 17 7.88 -16.48 17.36
N PRO A 18 8.23 -17.47 18.20
CA PRO A 18 9.16 -18.55 17.79
C PRO A 18 8.76 -19.25 16.49
N ASN A 19 7.47 -19.33 16.20
CA ASN A 19 6.92 -20.06 15.07
C ASN A 19 6.24 -19.15 14.03
N TYR A 20 6.30 -17.83 14.20
CA TYR A 20 5.64 -16.88 13.28
C TYR A 20 6.60 -15.80 12.81
N ARG A 21 6.80 -15.75 11.51
CA ARG A 21 7.62 -14.75 10.84
C ARG A 21 6.83 -14.11 9.70
N LEU A 22 7.03 -12.81 9.51
CA LEU A 22 6.55 -12.08 8.35
C LEU A 22 7.66 -11.22 7.74
N THR A 23 7.54 -10.94 6.45
CA THR A 23 8.44 -10.03 5.73
C THR A 23 7.72 -8.74 5.40
N LEU A 24 8.31 -7.61 5.75
CA LEU A 24 7.90 -6.29 5.29
C LEU A 24 8.78 -5.86 4.12
N LEU A 25 8.17 -5.46 3.02
CA LEU A 25 8.84 -4.83 1.89
C LEU A 25 8.29 -3.41 1.72
N THR A 26 9.11 -2.41 2.02
CA THR A 26 8.66 -1.01 2.00
C THR A 26 9.48 -0.16 1.04
N THR A 27 8.81 0.83 0.46
CA THR A 27 9.43 1.80 -0.44
C THR A 27 8.64 3.11 -0.49
N HIS A 28 9.30 4.15 -1.00
CA HIS A 28 8.69 5.40 -1.40
C HIS A 28 9.03 5.64 -2.88
N LEU A 29 8.08 5.43 -3.80
CA LEU A 29 8.29 5.58 -5.22
C LEU A 29 8.46 7.06 -5.62
N LYS A 30 8.96 7.29 -6.83
CA LYS A 30 9.18 8.63 -7.39
C LYS A 30 7.94 9.51 -7.26
N SER A 31 8.12 10.67 -6.66
CA SER A 31 7.05 11.67 -6.51
C SER A 31 6.57 12.21 -7.86
N LYS A 32 5.42 12.89 -7.86
CA LYS A 32 4.87 13.56 -9.06
C LYS A 32 5.61 14.84 -9.45
N LEU A 33 6.65 15.24 -8.72
CA LEU A 33 7.46 16.40 -9.08
C LEU A 33 8.27 16.10 -10.33
N ALA A 34 8.09 16.94 -11.34
CA ALA A 34 8.81 16.86 -12.62
C ALA A 34 10.33 16.86 -12.42
N THR A 35 11.03 16.09 -13.23
CA THR A 35 12.49 16.04 -13.24
C THR A 35 13.01 16.13 -14.68
N PRO A 36 14.19 16.73 -14.90
CA PRO A 36 14.76 16.86 -16.24
C PRO A 36 15.18 15.52 -16.88
N GLU A 37 15.32 14.47 -16.06
CA GLU A 37 15.93 13.22 -16.51
C GLU A 37 14.98 12.29 -17.25
N ALA A 38 13.70 12.27 -16.87
CA ALA A 38 12.66 11.44 -17.49
C ALA A 38 11.27 11.87 -16.98
N ASP A 39 10.23 11.38 -17.66
CA ASP A 39 8.85 11.47 -17.21
C ASP A 39 8.69 10.77 -15.84
N GLU A 40 8.10 11.45 -14.87
CA GLU A 40 7.98 10.95 -13.51
C GLU A 40 6.99 9.78 -13.39
N GLU A 41 6.00 9.67 -14.28
CA GLU A 41 5.09 8.53 -14.31
C GLU A 41 5.81 7.30 -14.87
N GLU A 42 6.59 7.46 -15.94
CA GLU A 42 7.43 6.38 -16.45
C GLU A 42 8.44 5.89 -15.40
N MET A 43 9.06 6.80 -14.66
CA MET A 43 9.99 6.45 -13.58
C MET A 43 9.28 5.64 -12.49
N ARG A 44 8.07 6.05 -12.06
CA ARG A 44 7.27 5.30 -11.08
C ARG A 44 6.88 3.92 -11.59
N GLU A 45 6.50 3.81 -12.86
CA GLU A 45 6.20 2.51 -13.47
C GLU A 45 7.42 1.59 -13.45
N GLN A 46 8.61 2.08 -13.77
CA GLN A 46 9.85 1.29 -13.72
C GLN A 46 10.20 0.88 -12.28
N GLU A 47 10.09 1.79 -11.31
CA GLU A 47 10.30 1.45 -9.90
C GLU A 47 9.27 0.42 -9.40
N ALA A 48 8.01 0.53 -9.83
CA ALA A 48 6.96 -0.42 -9.51
C ALA A 48 7.24 -1.83 -10.09
N LEU A 49 7.77 -1.91 -11.30
CA LEU A 49 8.19 -3.18 -11.90
C LEU A 49 9.35 -3.82 -11.12
N LEU A 50 10.35 -3.03 -10.72
CA LEU A 50 11.45 -3.52 -9.88
C LEU A 50 10.96 -4.00 -8.50
N LEU A 51 9.99 -3.30 -7.90
CA LEU A 51 9.35 -3.74 -6.67
C LEU A 51 8.61 -5.07 -6.88
N ARG A 52 7.89 -5.20 -8.00
CA ARG A 52 7.20 -6.44 -8.36
C ARG A 52 8.17 -7.61 -8.55
N GLU A 53 9.31 -7.39 -9.20
CA GLU A 53 10.37 -8.41 -9.33
C GLU A 53 10.83 -8.91 -7.97
N LYS A 54 10.97 -8.02 -6.98
CA LYS A 54 11.28 -8.37 -5.60
C LYS A 54 10.20 -9.26 -4.97
N VAL A 55 8.93 -8.85 -5.11
CA VAL A 55 7.77 -9.64 -4.64
C VAL A 55 7.76 -11.03 -5.26
N ASP A 56 7.98 -11.12 -6.57
CA ASP A 56 8.02 -12.40 -7.29
C ASP A 56 9.20 -13.28 -6.84
N ALA A 57 10.34 -12.68 -6.55
CA ALA A 57 11.50 -13.40 -6.02
C ALA A 57 11.22 -13.99 -4.62
N ILE A 58 10.53 -13.25 -3.74
CA ILE A 58 10.11 -13.73 -2.43
C ILE A 58 9.15 -14.92 -2.59
N PHE A 59 8.11 -14.81 -3.43
CA PHE A 59 7.18 -15.93 -3.65
C PHE A 59 7.81 -17.12 -4.37
N LYS A 60 8.82 -16.90 -5.21
CA LYS A 60 9.60 -17.99 -5.80
C LYS A 60 10.39 -18.78 -4.76
N ALA A 61 10.95 -18.09 -3.78
CA ALA A 61 11.70 -18.71 -2.68
C ALA A 61 10.75 -19.34 -1.64
N THR A 62 9.64 -18.67 -1.34
CA THR A 62 8.66 -19.09 -0.33
C THR A 62 7.25 -18.81 -0.85
N PRO A 63 6.59 -19.79 -1.52
CA PRO A 63 5.30 -19.59 -2.19
C PRO A 63 4.17 -19.08 -1.28
N ASP A 64 4.20 -19.44 0.00
CA ASP A 64 3.20 -19.05 0.99
C ASP A 64 3.75 -18.00 1.99
N ALA A 65 4.71 -17.17 1.54
CA ALA A 65 5.32 -16.15 2.39
C ALA A 65 4.27 -15.20 3.00
N ASN A 66 4.40 -14.94 4.30
CA ASN A 66 3.68 -13.87 4.99
C ASN A 66 4.34 -12.54 4.61
N LEU A 67 3.90 -11.95 3.50
CA LEU A 67 4.48 -10.74 2.94
C LEU A 67 3.51 -9.56 3.03
N ILE A 68 3.99 -8.44 3.55
CA ILE A 68 3.33 -7.14 3.52
C ILE A 68 4.18 -6.18 2.68
N VAL A 69 3.60 -5.61 1.63
CA VAL A 69 4.23 -4.58 0.80
C VAL A 69 3.57 -3.25 1.11
N LEU A 70 4.33 -2.26 1.56
CA LEU A 70 3.75 -1.01 2.04
C LEU A 70 4.60 0.22 1.69
N GLY A 71 3.98 1.39 1.76
CA GLY A 71 4.65 2.67 1.57
C GLY A 71 3.85 3.70 0.77
N ASP A 72 4.49 4.84 0.53
CA ASP A 72 4.01 5.86 -0.40
C ASP A 72 4.38 5.48 -1.83
N PHE A 73 3.38 5.04 -2.60
CA PHE A 73 3.60 4.67 -4.00
C PHE A 73 3.40 5.83 -4.98
N ASN A 74 3.06 7.02 -4.49
CA ASN A 74 2.80 8.21 -5.31
C ASN A 74 1.84 7.98 -6.48
N SER A 75 0.98 6.99 -6.35
CA SER A 75 0.14 6.43 -7.42
C SER A 75 -1.25 6.12 -6.91
N THR A 76 -2.27 6.48 -7.67
CA THR A 76 -3.65 6.15 -7.33
C THR A 76 -4.00 4.70 -7.70
N LYS A 77 -5.15 4.21 -7.22
CA LYS A 77 -5.61 2.82 -7.41
C LYS A 77 -5.66 2.37 -8.87
N ASP A 78 -5.87 3.29 -9.80
CA ASP A 78 -6.05 3.01 -11.23
C ASP A 78 -4.76 3.21 -12.05
N SER A 79 -3.66 3.55 -11.40
CA SER A 79 -2.36 3.73 -12.06
C SER A 79 -1.77 2.41 -12.57
N ARG A 80 -0.93 2.49 -13.59
CA ARG A 80 -0.18 1.32 -14.08
C ARG A 80 0.82 0.84 -13.04
N ALA A 81 1.48 1.77 -12.35
CA ALA A 81 2.43 1.45 -11.29
C ALA A 81 1.80 0.58 -10.21
N LEU A 82 0.65 0.99 -9.62
CA LEU A 82 -0.01 0.18 -8.59
C LEU A 82 -0.50 -1.16 -9.11
N ARG A 83 -1.09 -1.21 -10.32
CA ARG A 83 -1.50 -2.48 -10.92
C ARG A 83 -0.34 -3.45 -11.13
N SER A 84 0.84 -2.92 -11.49
CA SER A 84 2.07 -3.72 -11.63
C SER A 84 2.52 -4.30 -10.29
N ILE A 85 2.51 -3.50 -9.21
CA ILE A 85 2.87 -3.97 -7.85
C ILE A 85 1.90 -5.05 -7.38
N ILE A 86 0.59 -4.82 -7.52
CA ILE A 86 -0.44 -5.81 -7.13
C ILE A 86 -0.25 -7.11 -7.89
N GLY A 87 0.08 -7.04 -9.18
CA GLY A 87 0.26 -8.23 -10.01
C GLY A 87 -1.05 -8.96 -10.34
N ARG A 88 -0.93 -10.23 -10.72
CA ARG A 88 -2.07 -11.06 -11.14
C ARG A 88 -1.90 -12.51 -10.69
N GLY A 89 -3.02 -13.27 -10.72
CA GLY A 89 -3.02 -14.71 -10.46
C GLY A 89 -2.72 -15.04 -9.00
N ARG A 90 -2.03 -16.15 -8.76
CA ARG A 90 -1.79 -16.69 -7.41
C ARG A 90 -0.89 -15.82 -6.53
N THR A 91 -0.06 -14.99 -7.13
CA THR A 91 0.85 -14.07 -6.43
C THR A 91 0.33 -12.64 -6.39
N ALA A 92 -0.95 -12.43 -6.74
CA ALA A 92 -1.57 -11.12 -6.63
C ALA A 92 -1.66 -10.68 -5.16
N LEU A 93 -1.31 -9.43 -4.91
CA LEU A 93 -1.44 -8.82 -3.59
C LEU A 93 -2.85 -8.28 -3.37
N VAL A 94 -3.31 -8.31 -2.13
CA VAL A 94 -4.60 -7.78 -1.69
C VAL A 94 -4.41 -6.38 -1.13
N ASP A 95 -5.10 -5.40 -1.70
CA ASP A 95 -5.12 -4.02 -1.18
C ASP A 95 -6.07 -3.94 0.03
N THR A 96 -5.56 -3.55 1.19
CA THR A 96 -6.36 -3.42 2.42
C THR A 96 -7.38 -2.29 2.38
N ARG A 97 -7.19 -1.29 1.51
CA ARG A 97 -8.08 -0.13 1.33
C ARG A 97 -8.57 0.47 2.66
N PRO A 98 -7.65 0.90 3.54
CA PRO A 98 -8.04 1.49 4.81
C PRO A 98 -8.93 2.71 4.58
N ALA A 99 -9.91 2.92 5.48
CA ALA A 99 -10.79 4.07 5.47
C ALA A 99 -10.79 4.75 6.83
N GLU A 100 -11.21 6.00 6.87
CA GLU A 100 -11.43 6.73 8.11
C GLU A 100 -12.62 6.12 8.86
N LYS A 101 -12.48 5.91 10.18
CA LYS A 101 -13.59 5.54 11.06
C LYS A 101 -14.44 6.79 11.32
N ASN A 102 -15.40 7.05 10.48
CA ASN A 102 -16.27 8.23 10.52
C ASN A 102 -17.69 7.95 11.04
N GLY A 103 -17.97 6.68 11.40
CA GLY A 103 -19.31 6.26 11.82
C GLY A 103 -20.26 5.97 10.66
N ASP A 104 -19.77 5.98 9.43
CA ASP A 104 -20.57 5.83 8.20
C ASP A 104 -20.60 4.36 7.76
N ASP A 105 -21.05 3.48 8.68
CA ASP A 105 -21.14 2.04 8.45
C ASP A 105 -22.43 1.63 7.72
N ALA A 106 -23.33 2.60 7.46
CA ALA A 106 -24.58 2.34 6.76
C ALA A 106 -24.33 2.11 5.26
N ALA A 107 -25.02 1.12 4.70
CA ALA A 107 -25.01 0.91 3.26
C ALA A 107 -25.54 2.17 2.54
N PRO A 108 -24.96 2.57 1.40
CA PRO A 108 -25.44 3.73 0.65
C PRO A 108 -26.90 3.51 0.22
N ALA A 109 -27.69 4.59 0.22
CA ALA A 109 -29.10 4.55 -0.19
C ALA A 109 -29.28 4.05 -1.63
N ASN A 110 -28.29 4.24 -2.47
CA ASN A 110 -28.24 3.69 -3.82
C ASN A 110 -27.12 2.62 -3.91
N PRO A 111 -27.45 1.34 -4.20
CA PRO A 111 -26.47 0.26 -4.28
C PRO A 111 -25.42 0.44 -5.40
N ARG A 112 -25.65 1.37 -6.33
CA ARG A 112 -24.68 1.70 -7.39
C ARG A 112 -23.61 2.68 -6.94
N TRP A 113 -23.78 3.31 -5.79
CA TRP A 113 -22.80 4.20 -5.23
C TRP A 113 -21.79 3.40 -4.41
N ASP A 114 -20.52 3.78 -4.49
CA ASP A 114 -19.53 3.28 -3.57
C ASP A 114 -19.91 3.73 -2.14
N PRO A 115 -19.57 2.91 -1.12
CA PRO A 115 -19.70 3.34 0.28
C PRO A 115 -19.03 4.71 0.50
N ALA A 116 -19.59 5.53 1.36
CA ALA A 116 -19.09 6.86 1.70
C ALA A 116 -17.78 6.81 2.53
N ALA A 117 -16.92 5.82 2.25
CA ALA A 117 -15.66 5.64 2.93
C ALA A 117 -14.64 6.71 2.52
N ILE A 118 -14.13 7.44 3.50
CA ILE A 118 -13.07 8.43 3.31
C ILE A 118 -11.73 7.71 3.31
N THR A 119 -11.07 7.63 2.15
CA THR A 119 -9.87 6.79 1.93
C THR A 119 -8.62 7.57 1.57
N TRP A 120 -8.67 8.91 1.46
CA TRP A 120 -7.50 9.69 1.10
C TRP A 120 -6.43 9.64 2.21
N THR A 121 -5.17 9.59 1.81
CA THR A 121 -4.01 9.56 2.70
C THR A 121 -3.10 10.77 2.56
N HIS A 122 -3.22 11.51 1.46
CA HIS A 122 -2.40 12.68 1.16
C HIS A 122 -3.27 13.86 0.70
N PHE A 123 -2.93 15.05 1.19
CA PHE A 123 -3.52 16.31 0.77
C PHE A 123 -2.48 17.21 0.10
N TYR A 124 -2.72 17.57 -1.15
CA TYR A 124 -1.87 18.52 -1.86
C TYR A 124 -2.49 19.92 -1.84
N GLY A 125 -2.03 20.76 -0.91
CA GLY A 125 -2.62 22.08 -0.63
C GLY A 125 -2.50 23.11 -1.75
N LYS A 126 -1.60 22.93 -2.73
CA LYS A 126 -1.52 23.82 -3.89
C LYS A 126 -2.67 23.69 -4.86
N GLU A 127 -3.33 22.53 -4.88
CA GLU A 127 -4.41 22.19 -5.80
C GLU A 127 -5.69 21.79 -5.07
N ASP A 128 -5.72 21.93 -3.74
CA ASP A 128 -6.81 21.47 -2.87
C ASP A 128 -7.24 20.03 -3.17
N SER A 129 -6.27 19.17 -3.54
CA SER A 129 -6.54 17.81 -4.01
C SER A 129 -6.24 16.77 -2.94
N TYR A 130 -7.14 15.79 -2.84
CA TYR A 130 -7.03 14.65 -1.92
C TYR A 130 -6.81 13.37 -2.70
N SER A 131 -5.84 12.55 -2.30
CA SER A 131 -5.54 11.30 -2.98
C SER A 131 -5.15 10.19 -2.01
N ARG A 132 -5.43 8.94 -2.39
CA ARG A 132 -4.90 7.77 -1.71
C ARG A 132 -3.68 7.30 -2.48
N ILE A 133 -2.50 7.50 -1.92
CA ILE A 133 -1.21 7.15 -2.52
C ILE A 133 -0.34 6.30 -1.60
N ASP A 134 -0.77 6.10 -0.35
CA ASP A 134 -0.16 5.20 0.61
C ASP A 134 -0.93 3.89 0.67
N TYR A 135 -0.21 2.78 0.74
CA TYR A 135 -0.79 1.44 0.64
C TYR A 135 -0.19 0.48 1.65
N ILE A 136 -1.02 -0.48 2.06
CA ILE A 136 -0.63 -1.73 2.71
C ILE A 136 -1.23 -2.86 1.87
N LEU A 137 -0.37 -3.57 1.16
CA LEU A 137 -0.73 -4.68 0.28
C LEU A 137 -0.28 -5.99 0.92
N LEU A 138 -1.13 -7.00 0.86
CA LEU A 138 -0.95 -8.27 1.57
C LEU A 138 -0.76 -9.43 0.60
N SER A 139 0.12 -10.37 0.93
CA SER A 139 0.09 -11.70 0.35
C SER A 139 -1.23 -12.41 0.67
N ALA A 140 -1.54 -13.48 -0.06
CA ALA A 140 -2.72 -14.30 0.21
C ALA A 140 -2.71 -14.92 1.61
N GLY A 141 -1.52 -15.25 2.15
CA GLY A 141 -1.35 -15.72 3.53
C GLY A 141 -1.75 -14.64 4.52
N MET A 142 -1.11 -13.46 4.45
CA MET A 142 -1.40 -12.32 5.33
C MET A 142 -2.86 -11.86 5.25
N ALA A 143 -3.50 -11.98 4.08
CA ALA A 143 -4.90 -11.61 3.92
C ALA A 143 -5.87 -12.49 4.72
N LYS A 144 -5.50 -13.71 5.09
CA LYS A 144 -6.29 -14.59 5.96
C LYS A 144 -6.24 -14.16 7.43
N GLU A 145 -5.14 -13.55 7.83
CA GLU A 145 -4.89 -13.09 9.20
C GLU A 145 -5.30 -11.64 9.42
N TRP A 146 -5.66 -10.95 8.35
CA TRP A 146 -6.00 -9.56 8.36
C TRP A 146 -7.36 -9.29 9.03
N ARG A 147 -7.33 -8.43 10.06
CA ARG A 147 -8.50 -7.92 10.77
C ARG A 147 -8.97 -6.62 10.14
N ARG A 148 -10.04 -6.68 9.35
CA ARG A 148 -10.56 -5.54 8.59
C ARG A 148 -11.04 -4.41 9.48
N ASP A 149 -11.68 -4.71 10.59
CA ASP A 149 -12.17 -3.77 11.60
C ASP A 149 -11.05 -3.04 12.36
N GLY A 150 -9.86 -3.68 12.46
CA GLY A 150 -8.63 -3.08 12.96
C GLY A 150 -7.82 -2.30 11.91
N THR A 151 -8.36 -2.12 10.69
CA THR A 151 -7.65 -1.45 9.60
C THR A 151 -8.32 -0.12 9.26
N PHE A 152 -7.58 0.99 9.41
CA PHE A 152 -8.15 2.32 9.26
C PHE A 152 -7.11 3.39 8.94
N ILE A 153 -7.59 4.56 8.49
CA ILE A 153 -6.81 5.78 8.40
C ILE A 153 -6.95 6.55 9.70
N VAL A 154 -5.82 6.95 10.29
CA VAL A 154 -5.80 7.69 11.55
C VAL A 154 -6.40 9.08 11.35
N ARG A 155 -7.37 9.43 12.19
CA ARG A 155 -7.98 10.75 12.25
C ARG A 155 -7.43 11.51 13.46
N LEU A 156 -6.61 12.51 13.20
CA LEU A 156 -6.07 13.41 14.23
C LEU A 156 -6.50 14.84 13.93
N PRO A 157 -6.85 15.65 14.93
CA PRO A 157 -7.27 17.04 14.72
C PRO A 157 -6.17 17.94 14.14
N ASN A 158 -4.92 17.52 14.25
CA ASN A 158 -3.73 18.27 13.83
C ASN A 158 -2.83 17.49 12.87
N TRP A 159 -3.39 16.56 12.08
CA TRP A 159 -2.60 15.71 11.18
C TRP A 159 -1.70 16.51 10.22
N GLY A 160 -2.13 17.67 9.72
CA GLY A 160 -1.38 18.51 8.79
C GLY A 160 -0.20 19.31 9.41
N VAL A 161 0.02 19.22 10.73
CA VAL A 161 1.13 19.92 11.40
C VAL A 161 2.46 19.20 11.17
N GLY A 162 2.46 17.88 11.19
CA GLY A 162 3.68 17.08 11.07
C GLY A 162 3.92 16.49 9.68
N SER A 163 2.86 16.36 8.87
CA SER A 163 2.93 15.74 7.54
C SER A 163 1.71 16.12 6.72
N ASP A 164 1.84 16.14 5.41
CA ASP A 164 0.75 16.19 4.43
C ASP A 164 0.15 14.80 4.13
N HIS A 165 0.71 13.74 4.76
CA HIS A 165 0.17 12.39 4.74
C HIS A 165 -0.49 12.02 6.07
N ARG A 166 -1.51 11.16 6.00
CA ARG A 166 -2.20 10.58 7.14
C ARG A 166 -1.69 9.17 7.41
N PRO A 167 -1.41 8.80 8.68
CA PRO A 167 -1.02 7.45 9.01
C PRO A 167 -2.13 6.44 8.68
N ILE A 168 -1.74 5.27 8.20
CA ILE A 168 -2.61 4.12 7.97
C ILE A 168 -2.21 2.97 8.89
N VAL A 169 -3.20 2.24 9.39
CA VAL A 169 -3.04 1.13 10.32
C VAL A 169 -3.66 -0.12 9.72
N ALA A 170 -3.00 -1.25 9.89
CA ALA A 170 -3.57 -2.57 9.64
C ALA A 170 -3.27 -3.49 10.82
N GLU A 171 -4.27 -4.24 11.24
CA GLU A 171 -4.19 -5.21 12.33
C GLU A 171 -4.20 -6.65 11.78
N PHE A 172 -3.40 -7.51 12.40
CA PHE A 172 -3.28 -8.93 12.04
C PHE A 172 -3.38 -9.82 13.27
N ALA A 173 -3.91 -11.03 13.11
CA ALA A 173 -4.01 -12.00 14.19
C ALA A 173 -2.65 -12.58 14.60
N ALA A 174 -1.64 -12.55 13.70
CA ALA A 174 -0.32 -13.14 13.90
C ALA A 174 -0.37 -14.63 14.28
N GLU A 175 -1.32 -15.34 13.72
CA GLU A 175 -1.47 -16.78 13.84
C GLU A 175 -1.30 -17.39 12.46
N GLU A 176 -0.46 -18.43 12.32
CA GLU A 176 -0.43 -19.17 11.05
C GLU A 176 -1.84 -19.64 10.72
N GLY A 177 -2.37 -19.18 9.57
CA GLY A 177 -3.76 -19.41 9.20
C GLY A 177 -4.11 -20.88 9.18
N ARG A 178 -5.10 -21.22 9.97
CA ARG A 178 -5.79 -22.51 9.96
C ARG A 178 -6.57 -22.73 8.67
#